data_077ec3f6518bf3fe0303df991e6b717a
#
_entry.id   077ec3f6518bf3fe0303df991e6b717a
#
_cell.length_a   1.000
_cell.length_b   1.000
_cell.length_c   1.000
_cell.angle_alpha   90.00
_cell.angle_beta   90.00
_cell.angle_gamma   90.00
#
_symmetry.space_group_name_H-M   'P 1'
#
loop_
_entity.id
_entity.type
_entity.pdbx_description
1 polymer ?
#
loop_
_entity_poly.entity_id
_entity_poly.type
_entity_poly.pdbx_seq_one_letter_code
_entity_poly.pdbx_strand_id
1 'polypeptide(L)'
;GMRFGKVHVAWYGNKSGMEAVDRSGAEVFAQQVGVDGKQGYYSYVITHKDNKNLNSLKDLLKCDKTLNFGIGDPNSTSGFLVPSYYVFAKNGVDPKQCFKTVRNSNHETNFMATANKQVHAAANNSEQWVRSHKKVPQIAKNVKVIWKSPLIPSDPITYRKDLSKELKAKLKGFFLTYGRFGSTDDVKKARAILAEMQLAPFVDSNNTQL
;
A
#
# COMPACT_ATOMS: atom_id res chain seq x y z
N GLY A 1 12.05 14.03 -6.33
CA GLY A 1 11.49 14.91 -7.35
C GLY A 1 10.92 16.19 -6.75
N MET A 2 10.06 16.09 -5.74
CA MET A 2 9.37 17.25 -5.12
C MET A 2 10.36 18.25 -4.48
N ARG A 3 11.32 17.77 -3.68
CA ARG A 3 12.38 18.62 -3.07
C ARG A 3 13.16 19.49 -4.08
N PHE A 4 13.33 18.98 -5.30
CA PHE A 4 14.12 19.67 -6.35
C PHE A 4 13.24 20.36 -7.40
N GLY A 5 11.98 20.58 -7.11
CA GLY A 5 11.05 21.29 -7.98
C GLY A 5 10.61 20.54 -9.25
N LYS A 6 11.01 19.28 -9.43
CA LYS A 6 10.70 18.47 -10.62
C LYS A 6 9.33 17.77 -10.57
N VAL A 7 8.73 17.66 -9.40
CA VAL A 7 7.41 17.07 -9.18
C VAL A 7 6.57 18.07 -8.40
N HIS A 8 5.39 18.40 -8.90
CA HIS A 8 4.51 19.41 -8.31
C HIS A 8 3.37 18.79 -7.51
N VAL A 9 2.86 17.65 -7.98
CA VAL A 9 1.80 16.86 -7.34
C VAL A 9 2.26 15.40 -7.33
N ALA A 10 2.01 14.69 -6.23
CA ALA A 10 2.34 13.28 -6.14
C ALA A 10 1.32 12.51 -5.29
N TRP A 11 1.10 11.28 -5.67
CA TRP A 11 0.38 10.29 -4.88
C TRP A 11 1.41 9.38 -4.24
N TYR A 12 1.49 9.40 -2.92
CA TYR A 12 2.46 8.64 -2.14
C TYR A 12 1.78 7.56 -1.30
N GLY A 13 2.51 6.49 -0.98
CA GLY A 13 2.19 5.72 0.21
C GLY A 13 2.53 6.54 1.47
N ASN A 14 1.91 6.23 2.62
CA ASN A 14 2.07 7.04 3.84
C ASN A 14 3.54 7.24 4.24
N LYS A 15 4.40 6.20 4.17
CA LYS A 15 5.84 6.33 4.47
C LYS A 15 6.52 7.37 3.59
N SER A 16 6.36 7.26 2.27
CA SER A 16 6.93 8.23 1.33
C SER A 16 6.30 9.61 1.46
N GLY A 17 5.02 9.67 1.84
CA GLY A 17 4.29 10.92 2.14
C GLY A 17 4.89 11.64 3.34
N MET A 18 5.13 10.94 4.45
CA MET A 18 5.84 11.50 5.62
C MET A 18 7.20 12.08 5.23
N GLU A 19 8.00 11.31 4.48
CA GLU A 19 9.31 11.77 4.02
C GLU A 19 9.20 13.00 3.08
N ALA A 20 8.17 13.07 2.24
CA ALA A 20 7.93 14.22 1.38
C ALA A 20 7.53 15.47 2.19
N VAL A 21 6.71 15.33 3.22
CA VAL A 21 6.36 16.41 4.14
C VAL A 21 7.59 16.91 4.88
N ASP A 22 8.35 16.01 5.49
CA ASP A 22 9.51 16.35 6.34
C ASP A 22 10.66 16.97 5.54
N ARG A 23 10.98 16.36 4.38
CA ARG A 23 12.20 16.72 3.61
C ARG A 23 11.94 17.74 2.51
N SER A 24 10.69 17.89 2.07
CA SER A 24 10.33 18.75 0.94
C SER A 24 9.30 19.81 1.30
N GLY A 25 8.73 19.74 2.51
CA GLY A 25 7.61 20.59 2.92
C GLY A 25 6.37 20.35 2.05
N ALA A 26 6.15 19.11 1.59
CA ALA A 26 4.93 18.76 0.88
C ALA A 26 3.70 18.97 1.79
N GLU A 27 2.58 19.27 1.18
CA GLU A 27 1.30 19.44 1.88
C GLU A 27 0.32 18.40 1.36
N VAL A 28 -0.23 17.59 2.25
CA VAL A 28 -1.35 16.69 1.94
C VAL A 28 -2.61 17.52 1.76
N PHE A 29 -3.38 17.27 0.72
CA PHE A 29 -4.61 18.01 0.42
C PHE A 29 -5.81 17.11 0.11
N ALA A 30 -5.58 15.84 -0.19
CA ALA A 30 -6.63 14.86 -0.43
C ALA A 30 -6.14 13.46 -0.03
N GLN A 31 -7.09 12.56 0.14
CA GLN A 31 -6.85 11.16 0.49
C GLN A 31 -7.70 10.26 -0.40
N GLN A 32 -7.14 9.12 -0.81
CA GLN A 32 -7.90 8.10 -1.51
C GLN A 32 -8.96 7.47 -0.61
N VAL A 33 -10.03 6.98 -1.23
CA VAL A 33 -11.06 6.17 -0.60
C VAL A 33 -11.22 4.89 -1.41
N GLY A 34 -11.27 3.75 -0.76
CA GLY A 34 -11.52 2.47 -1.43
C GLY A 34 -12.94 2.43 -2.03
N VAL A 35 -13.13 1.62 -3.06
CA VAL A 35 -14.45 1.42 -3.70
C VAL A 35 -15.50 0.90 -2.70
N ASP A 36 -15.08 0.29 -1.60
CA ASP A 36 -15.90 -0.15 -0.48
C ASP A 36 -16.21 0.96 0.55
N GLY A 37 -15.78 2.20 0.27
CA GLY A 37 -15.96 3.37 1.13
C GLY A 37 -14.96 3.49 2.27
N LYS A 38 -14.00 2.57 2.40
CA LYS A 38 -13.02 2.61 3.48
C LYS A 38 -11.90 3.59 3.19
N GLN A 39 -11.47 4.29 4.23
CA GLN A 39 -10.34 5.21 4.23
C GLN A 39 -9.10 4.55 4.84
N GLY A 40 -8.78 3.35 4.38
CA GLY A 40 -7.63 2.61 4.87
C GLY A 40 -7.53 1.22 4.29
N TYR A 41 -6.38 0.60 4.50
CA TYR A 41 -6.04 -0.73 4.02
C TYR A 41 -5.15 -1.46 5.03
N TYR A 42 -4.71 -2.67 4.72
CA TYR A 42 -3.96 -3.50 5.67
C TYR A 42 -2.69 -4.04 5.01
N SER A 43 -1.63 -4.12 5.79
CA SER A 43 -0.50 -4.98 5.47
C SER A 43 -0.83 -6.42 5.82
N TYR A 44 -0.44 -7.33 4.95
CA TYR A 44 -0.58 -8.76 5.12
C TYR A 44 0.78 -9.45 5.09
N VAL A 45 0.90 -10.56 5.81
CA VAL A 45 1.88 -11.60 5.48
C VAL A 45 1.10 -12.75 4.85
N ILE A 46 1.55 -13.15 3.66
CA ILE A 46 0.94 -14.20 2.86
C ILE A 46 1.88 -15.40 2.71
N THR A 47 1.30 -16.57 2.50
CA THR A 47 2.01 -17.83 2.19
C THR A 47 1.19 -18.67 1.22
N HIS A 48 1.81 -19.70 0.62
CA HIS A 48 1.08 -20.65 -0.20
C HIS A 48 0.19 -21.56 0.68
N LYS A 49 -1.04 -21.83 0.24
CA LYS A 49 -2.04 -22.60 1.03
C LYS A 49 -1.57 -24.02 1.39
N ASP A 50 -0.74 -24.63 0.53
CA ASP A 50 -0.21 -25.98 0.77
C ASP A 50 0.93 -25.99 1.80
N ASN A 51 1.40 -24.83 2.23
CA ASN A 51 2.39 -24.75 3.29
C ASN A 51 1.72 -25.02 4.65
N LYS A 52 1.64 -26.32 5.02
CA LYS A 52 0.94 -26.79 6.22
C LYS A 52 1.61 -26.34 7.52
N ASN A 53 2.90 -26.03 7.48
CA ASN A 53 3.70 -25.65 8.66
C ASN A 53 3.77 -24.13 8.88
N LEU A 54 3.09 -23.34 8.05
CA LEU A 54 3.13 -21.87 8.10
C LEU A 54 1.70 -21.32 8.12
N ASN A 55 1.11 -21.22 9.31
CA ASN A 55 -0.29 -20.84 9.50
C ASN A 55 -0.46 -19.56 10.34
N SER A 56 0.61 -19.09 10.97
CA SER A 56 0.58 -17.97 11.90
C SER A 56 1.90 -17.19 11.89
N LEU A 57 1.90 -16.02 12.53
CA LEU A 57 3.11 -15.26 12.77
C LEU A 57 4.12 -16.04 13.63
N LYS A 58 3.65 -16.83 14.60
CA LYS A 58 4.50 -17.70 15.43
C LYS A 58 5.27 -18.71 14.59
N ASP A 59 4.63 -19.29 13.58
CA ASP A 59 5.31 -20.23 12.69
C ASP A 59 6.35 -19.54 11.81
N LEU A 60 6.04 -18.33 11.33
CA LEU A 60 6.95 -17.51 10.53
C LEU A 60 8.23 -17.15 11.31
N LEU A 61 8.08 -16.84 12.61
CA LEU A 61 9.13 -16.32 13.45
C LEU A 61 9.89 -17.40 14.25
N LYS A 62 9.91 -18.65 13.80
CA LYS A 62 10.78 -19.70 14.35
C LYS A 62 12.27 -19.42 14.13
N CYS A 63 12.57 -18.63 13.11
CA CYS A 63 13.92 -18.12 12.80
C CYS A 63 15.00 -19.23 12.67
N ASP A 64 14.63 -20.35 12.07
CA ASP A 64 15.52 -21.50 11.83
C ASP A 64 16.30 -21.40 10.51
N LYS A 65 16.23 -20.27 9.82
CA LYS A 65 16.87 -20.01 8.51
C LYS A 65 16.47 -20.97 7.39
N THR A 66 15.30 -21.59 7.48
CA THR A 66 14.79 -22.46 6.40
C THR A 66 13.92 -21.73 5.39
N LEU A 67 13.31 -20.62 5.78
CA LEU A 67 12.33 -19.89 4.98
C LEU A 67 12.97 -18.78 4.11
N ASN A 68 12.50 -18.67 2.87
CA ASN A 68 12.75 -17.50 2.02
C ASN A 68 11.58 -16.52 2.18
N PHE A 69 11.87 -15.23 2.46
CA PHE A 69 10.89 -14.19 2.70
C PHE A 69 10.97 -13.08 1.66
N GLY A 70 9.82 -12.70 1.10
CA GLY A 70 9.66 -11.53 0.22
C GLY A 70 9.22 -10.32 1.05
N ILE A 71 10.07 -9.29 1.16
CA ILE A 71 9.70 -8.00 1.76
C ILE A 71 9.42 -6.97 0.66
N GLY A 72 8.69 -5.89 0.97
CA GLY A 72 8.39 -4.82 0.03
C GLY A 72 9.59 -3.91 -0.26
N ASP A 73 9.39 -2.97 -1.20
CA ASP A 73 10.32 -1.86 -1.43
C ASP A 73 10.52 -1.06 -0.14
N PRO A 74 11.76 -0.61 0.17
CA PRO A 74 12.05 0.17 1.39
C PRO A 74 11.20 1.43 1.57
N ASN A 75 10.64 1.99 0.50
CA ASN A 75 9.74 3.15 0.55
C ASN A 75 8.26 2.76 0.76
N SER A 76 7.95 1.46 0.73
CA SER A 76 6.57 0.98 0.90
C SER A 76 6.12 1.04 2.36
N THR A 77 4.90 1.52 2.60
CA THR A 77 4.26 1.49 3.91
C THR A 77 3.88 0.06 4.28
N SER A 78 2.97 -0.56 3.54
CA SER A 78 2.43 -1.88 3.84
C SER A 78 3.37 -3.05 3.51
N GLY A 79 4.28 -2.86 2.55
CA GLY A 79 5.22 -3.89 2.15
C GLY A 79 6.51 -3.92 2.96
N PHE A 80 6.87 -2.77 3.58
CA PHE A 80 8.15 -2.64 4.29
C PHE A 80 7.99 -2.07 5.70
N LEU A 81 7.57 -0.82 5.87
CA LEU A 81 7.55 -0.15 7.17
C LEU A 81 6.71 -0.91 8.20
N VAL A 82 5.47 -1.21 7.84
CA VAL A 82 4.51 -1.87 8.74
C VAL A 82 4.94 -3.29 9.12
N PRO A 83 5.31 -4.18 8.19
CA PRO A 83 5.83 -5.49 8.59
C PRO A 83 7.18 -5.40 9.30
N SER A 84 8.08 -4.46 8.96
CA SER A 84 9.34 -4.27 9.68
C SER A 84 9.10 -3.95 11.16
N TYR A 85 8.10 -3.15 11.46
CA TYR A 85 7.77 -2.81 12.84
C TYR A 85 6.93 -3.90 13.53
N TYR A 86 5.74 -4.22 12.99
CA TYR A 86 4.77 -5.08 13.67
C TYR A 86 5.12 -6.57 13.63
N VAL A 87 5.77 -7.04 12.57
CA VAL A 87 6.15 -8.45 12.43
C VAL A 87 7.53 -8.69 13.02
N PHE A 88 8.49 -7.80 12.77
CA PHE A 88 9.89 -8.05 13.15
C PHE A 88 10.31 -7.30 14.41
N ALA A 89 10.36 -5.96 14.39
CA ALA A 89 10.91 -5.18 15.50
C ALA A 89 10.16 -5.41 16.83
N LYS A 90 8.81 -5.43 16.81
CA LYS A 90 7.99 -5.73 18.01
C LYS A 90 8.23 -7.12 18.61
N ASN A 91 8.74 -8.05 17.81
CA ASN A 91 9.06 -9.41 18.25
C ASN A 91 10.57 -9.62 18.48
N GLY A 92 11.37 -8.55 18.43
CA GLY A 92 12.83 -8.61 18.63
C GLY A 92 13.58 -9.40 17.53
N VAL A 93 13.01 -9.47 16.33
CA VAL A 93 13.54 -10.28 15.22
C VAL A 93 14.22 -9.40 14.17
N ASP A 94 15.44 -9.75 13.79
CA ASP A 94 16.08 -9.25 12.58
C ASP A 94 15.74 -10.22 11.41
N PRO A 95 15.05 -9.77 10.37
CA PRO A 95 14.69 -10.62 9.23
C PRO A 95 15.90 -11.31 8.58
N LYS A 96 17.04 -10.62 8.50
CA LYS A 96 18.28 -11.16 7.90
C LYS A 96 18.87 -12.30 8.72
N GLN A 97 18.66 -12.30 10.02
CA GLN A 97 19.08 -13.39 10.91
C GLN A 97 18.04 -14.51 10.98
N CYS A 98 16.76 -14.19 10.78
CA CYS A 98 15.64 -15.12 10.90
C CYS A 98 15.46 -16.00 9.65
N PHE A 99 15.58 -15.43 8.46
CA PHE A 99 15.30 -16.11 7.20
C PHE A 99 16.56 -16.57 6.47
N LYS A 100 16.41 -17.60 5.63
CA LYS A 100 17.45 -18.04 4.69
C LYS A 100 17.78 -16.94 3.69
N THR A 101 16.75 -16.32 3.11
CA THR A 101 16.88 -15.15 2.24
C THR A 101 15.78 -14.14 2.53
N VAL A 102 16.12 -12.85 2.39
CA VAL A 102 15.15 -11.75 2.37
C VAL A 102 15.35 -10.98 1.08
N ARG A 103 14.29 -10.87 0.27
CA ARG A 103 14.35 -10.18 -1.03
C ARG A 103 13.33 -9.07 -1.10
N ASN A 104 13.77 -7.88 -1.52
CA ASN A 104 12.88 -6.74 -1.75
C ASN A 104 12.20 -6.85 -3.11
N SER A 105 10.88 -6.65 -3.15
CA SER A 105 10.10 -6.62 -4.36
C SER A 105 8.80 -5.82 -4.19
N ASN A 106 8.01 -5.66 -5.24
CA ASN A 106 6.68 -5.05 -5.16
C ASN A 106 5.62 -6.08 -4.74
N HIS A 107 4.42 -5.60 -4.41
CA HIS A 107 3.32 -6.44 -3.94
C HIS A 107 2.88 -7.50 -4.96
N GLU A 108 2.81 -7.14 -6.24
CA GLU A 108 2.40 -8.07 -7.30
C GLU A 108 3.41 -9.19 -7.47
N THR A 109 4.70 -8.86 -7.57
CA THR A 109 5.79 -9.85 -7.67
C THR A 109 5.83 -10.75 -6.43
N ASN A 110 5.71 -10.18 -5.22
CA ASN A 110 5.66 -10.97 -3.98
C ASN A 110 4.44 -11.90 -3.93
N PHE A 111 3.28 -11.45 -4.41
CA PHE A 111 2.09 -12.28 -4.51
C PHE A 111 2.31 -13.47 -5.44
N MET A 112 2.80 -13.21 -6.64
CA MET A 112 3.07 -14.24 -7.65
C MET A 112 4.17 -15.22 -7.21
N ALA A 113 5.25 -14.71 -6.60
CA ALA A 113 6.32 -15.54 -6.06
C ALA A 113 5.83 -16.48 -4.95
N THR A 114 4.91 -16.00 -4.09
CA THR A 114 4.26 -16.82 -3.05
C THR A 114 3.35 -17.88 -3.68
N ALA A 115 2.51 -17.49 -4.63
CA ALA A 115 1.58 -18.40 -5.31
C ALA A 115 2.29 -19.51 -6.09
N ASN A 116 3.49 -19.21 -6.62
CA ASN A 116 4.34 -20.15 -7.37
C ASN A 116 5.40 -20.85 -6.49
N LYS A 117 5.33 -20.72 -5.16
CA LYS A 117 6.25 -21.35 -4.19
C LYS A 117 7.73 -20.93 -4.35
N GLN A 118 8.00 -19.80 -4.99
CA GLN A 118 9.35 -19.24 -5.15
C GLN A 118 9.86 -18.61 -3.85
N VAL A 119 8.94 -18.13 -3.00
CA VAL A 119 9.18 -17.75 -1.60
C VAL A 119 8.20 -18.48 -0.70
N HIS A 120 8.59 -18.69 0.56
CA HIS A 120 7.74 -19.39 1.54
C HIS A 120 6.67 -18.46 2.11
N ALA A 121 7.02 -17.19 2.32
CA ALA A 121 6.09 -16.15 2.74
C ALA A 121 6.53 -14.79 2.18
N ALA A 122 5.59 -13.84 2.14
CA ALA A 122 5.90 -12.48 1.71
C ALA A 122 4.99 -11.44 2.37
N ALA A 123 5.53 -10.21 2.48
CA ALA A 123 4.74 -9.03 2.80
C ALA A 123 3.90 -8.62 1.58
N ASN A 124 2.65 -8.27 1.83
CA ASN A 124 1.66 -7.87 0.83
C ASN A 124 0.67 -6.87 1.42
N ASN A 125 -0.41 -6.56 0.72
CA ASN A 125 -1.48 -5.73 1.24
C ASN A 125 -2.87 -6.18 0.78
N SER A 126 -3.90 -5.64 1.42
CA SER A 126 -5.29 -5.98 1.14
C SER A 126 -5.75 -5.51 -0.25
N GLU A 127 -5.19 -4.44 -0.79
CA GLU A 127 -5.53 -3.94 -2.13
C GLU A 127 -5.00 -4.90 -3.22
N GLN A 128 -3.73 -5.30 -3.13
CA GLN A 128 -3.16 -6.30 -4.05
C GLN A 128 -3.87 -7.65 -3.91
N TRP A 129 -4.27 -8.03 -2.69
CA TRP A 129 -5.07 -9.23 -2.46
C TRP A 129 -6.35 -9.21 -3.29
N VAL A 130 -7.16 -8.15 -3.19
CA VAL A 130 -8.41 -8.01 -3.97
C VAL A 130 -8.11 -7.97 -5.47
N ARG A 131 -7.09 -7.20 -5.88
CA ARG A 131 -6.68 -7.10 -7.29
C ARG A 131 -6.29 -8.45 -7.88
N SER A 132 -5.50 -9.24 -7.15
CA SER A 132 -5.07 -10.57 -7.60
C SER A 132 -6.23 -11.55 -7.70
N HIS A 133 -7.17 -11.54 -6.75
CA HIS A 133 -8.36 -12.39 -6.81
C HIS A 133 -9.30 -12.03 -7.97
N LYS A 134 -9.34 -10.74 -8.36
CA LYS A 134 -10.11 -10.29 -9.53
C LYS A 134 -9.41 -10.62 -10.85
N LYS A 135 -8.09 -10.40 -10.95
CA LYS A 135 -7.35 -10.52 -12.22
C LYS A 135 -6.87 -11.94 -12.53
N VAL A 136 -6.46 -12.68 -11.52
CA VAL A 136 -5.85 -14.02 -11.65
C VAL A 136 -6.40 -15.01 -10.61
N PRO A 137 -7.73 -15.23 -10.56
CA PRO A 137 -8.37 -16.01 -9.49
C PRO A 137 -7.84 -17.43 -9.38
N GLN A 138 -7.44 -18.05 -10.47
CA GLN A 138 -6.88 -19.41 -10.50
C GLN A 138 -5.53 -19.52 -9.77
N ILE A 139 -4.76 -18.43 -9.77
CA ILE A 139 -3.48 -18.35 -9.06
C ILE A 139 -3.73 -17.88 -7.62
N ALA A 140 -4.57 -16.87 -7.45
CA ALA A 140 -4.85 -16.25 -6.15
C ALA A 140 -5.40 -17.24 -5.11
N LYS A 141 -6.22 -18.21 -5.54
CA LYS A 141 -6.74 -19.28 -4.66
C LYS A 141 -5.65 -20.14 -3.99
N ASN A 142 -4.41 -20.07 -4.45
CA ASN A 142 -3.29 -20.79 -3.88
C ASN A 142 -2.58 -20.04 -2.76
N VAL A 143 -2.98 -18.82 -2.46
CA VAL A 143 -2.38 -17.99 -1.42
C VAL A 143 -3.32 -17.88 -0.22
N LYS A 144 -2.78 -17.82 0.98
CA LYS A 144 -3.50 -17.53 2.23
C LYS A 144 -2.79 -16.44 3.02
N VAL A 145 -3.56 -15.68 3.81
CA VAL A 145 -3.06 -14.67 4.75
C VAL A 145 -2.80 -15.36 6.09
N ILE A 146 -1.63 -15.12 6.69
CA ILE A 146 -1.27 -15.64 8.02
C ILE A 146 -1.10 -14.54 9.06
N TRP A 147 -1.07 -13.28 8.63
CA TRP A 147 -1.06 -12.12 9.51
C TRP A 147 -1.66 -10.90 8.82
N LYS A 148 -2.32 -10.05 9.63
CA LYS A 148 -2.93 -8.78 9.23
C LYS A 148 -2.55 -7.69 10.21
N SER A 149 -2.17 -6.53 9.70
CA SER A 149 -1.81 -5.34 10.51
C SER A 149 -3.02 -4.64 11.12
N PRO A 150 -2.82 -3.70 12.06
CA PRO A 150 -3.76 -2.60 12.28
C PRO A 150 -4.07 -1.87 10.98
N LEU A 151 -5.16 -1.09 10.96
CA LEU A 151 -5.53 -0.28 9.80
C LEU A 151 -4.43 0.74 9.48
N ILE A 152 -4.03 0.78 8.22
CA ILE A 152 -3.15 1.80 7.64
C ILE A 152 -4.06 2.84 6.99
N PRO A 153 -3.93 4.14 7.29
CA PRO A 153 -4.68 5.16 6.57
C PRO A 153 -4.49 5.07 5.06
N SER A 154 -5.50 5.44 4.30
CA SER A 154 -5.40 5.47 2.83
C SER A 154 -4.32 6.44 2.37
N ASP A 155 -3.77 6.20 1.19
CA ASP A 155 -2.63 6.93 0.66
C ASP A 155 -2.97 8.42 0.38
N PRO A 156 -2.04 9.34 0.71
CA PRO A 156 -2.22 10.77 0.55
C PRO A 156 -1.92 11.26 -0.86
N ILE A 157 -2.64 12.29 -1.29
CA ILE A 157 -2.29 13.12 -2.44
C ILE A 157 -1.67 14.40 -1.91
N THR A 158 -0.49 14.75 -2.42
CA THR A 158 0.30 15.89 -1.96
C THR A 158 0.63 16.85 -3.10
N TYR A 159 0.85 18.11 -2.76
CA TYR A 159 1.47 19.07 -3.64
C TYR A 159 2.65 19.77 -2.96
N ARG A 160 3.51 20.41 -3.75
CA ARG A 160 4.60 21.24 -3.22
C ARG A 160 4.04 22.47 -2.49
N LYS A 161 4.67 22.83 -1.35
CA LYS A 161 4.27 24.00 -0.54
C LYS A 161 4.35 25.35 -1.28
N ASP A 162 5.27 25.46 -2.23
CA ASP A 162 5.58 26.70 -2.95
C ASP A 162 4.71 26.93 -4.20
N LEU A 163 3.74 26.07 -4.48
CA LEU A 163 2.73 26.34 -5.50
C LEU A 163 1.87 27.54 -5.10
N SER A 164 1.42 28.32 -6.10
CA SER A 164 0.52 29.44 -5.85
C SER A 164 -0.77 28.98 -5.16
N LYS A 165 -1.35 29.85 -4.33
CA LYS A 165 -2.64 29.57 -3.66
C LYS A 165 -3.74 29.21 -4.64
N GLU A 166 -3.76 29.90 -5.79
CA GLU A 166 -4.73 29.65 -6.86
C GLU A 166 -4.58 28.24 -7.44
N LEU A 167 -3.34 27.81 -7.76
CA LEU A 167 -3.10 26.47 -8.30
C LEU A 167 -3.41 25.39 -7.28
N LYS A 168 -3.05 25.59 -6.01
CA LYS A 168 -3.43 24.67 -4.91
C LYS A 168 -4.95 24.53 -4.80
N ALA A 169 -5.70 25.65 -4.87
CA ALA A 169 -7.16 25.62 -4.83
C ALA A 169 -7.77 24.87 -6.03
N LYS A 170 -7.24 25.09 -7.24
CA LYS A 170 -7.67 24.37 -8.46
C LYS A 170 -7.41 22.87 -8.36
N LEU A 171 -6.21 22.47 -7.92
CA LEU A 171 -5.86 21.06 -7.72
C LEU A 171 -6.76 20.40 -6.68
N LYS A 172 -6.91 21.00 -5.51
CA LYS A 172 -7.79 20.50 -4.45
C LYS A 172 -9.23 20.39 -4.94
N GLY A 173 -9.74 21.45 -5.60
CA GLY A 173 -11.08 21.46 -6.19
C GLY A 173 -11.27 20.29 -7.16
N PHE A 174 -10.33 20.08 -8.11
CA PHE A 174 -10.38 18.98 -9.06
C PHE A 174 -10.50 17.63 -8.36
N PHE A 175 -9.60 17.31 -7.44
CA PHE A 175 -9.62 16.00 -6.77
C PHE A 175 -10.89 15.78 -5.95
N LEU A 176 -11.36 16.80 -5.22
CA LEU A 176 -12.52 16.65 -4.35
C LEU A 176 -13.86 16.64 -5.10
N THR A 177 -13.89 17.18 -6.32
CA THR A 177 -15.11 17.20 -7.13
C THR A 177 -15.16 16.07 -8.16
N TYR A 178 -14.04 15.44 -8.49
CA TYR A 178 -13.94 14.37 -9.48
C TYR A 178 -14.84 13.17 -9.12
N GLY A 179 -15.76 12.82 -10.01
CA GLY A 179 -16.74 11.78 -9.78
C GLY A 179 -17.89 12.14 -8.83
N ARG A 180 -18.01 13.44 -8.45
CA ARG A 180 -19.10 13.94 -7.59
C ARG A 180 -19.96 15.00 -8.29
N PHE A 181 -19.33 15.88 -9.06
CA PHE A 181 -19.95 17.03 -9.69
C PHE A 181 -19.68 17.04 -11.21
N GLY A 182 -20.63 17.57 -11.96
CA GLY A 182 -20.62 17.63 -13.42
C GLY A 182 -21.93 17.10 -13.99
N SER A 183 -22.01 16.91 -15.29
CA SER A 183 -23.16 16.23 -15.92
C SER A 183 -23.25 14.77 -15.42
N THR A 184 -24.44 14.17 -15.51
CA THR A 184 -24.64 12.76 -15.11
C THR A 184 -23.66 11.83 -15.83
N ASP A 185 -23.38 12.08 -17.11
CA ASP A 185 -22.47 11.28 -17.91
C ASP A 185 -21.00 11.46 -17.48
N ASP A 186 -20.58 12.68 -17.15
CA ASP A 186 -19.22 12.93 -16.66
C ASP A 186 -18.98 12.27 -15.32
N VAL A 187 -19.92 12.37 -14.39
CA VAL A 187 -19.85 11.71 -13.08
C VAL A 187 -19.78 10.19 -13.26
N LYS A 188 -20.61 9.62 -14.14
CA LYS A 188 -20.60 8.18 -14.44
C LYS A 188 -19.26 7.71 -15.00
N LYS A 189 -18.70 8.44 -15.99
CA LYS A 189 -17.39 8.16 -16.59
C LYS A 189 -16.26 8.26 -15.55
N ALA A 190 -16.24 9.35 -14.76
CA ALA A 190 -15.23 9.54 -13.73
C ALA A 190 -15.26 8.41 -12.66
N ARG A 191 -16.46 8.01 -12.22
CA ARG A 191 -16.62 6.88 -11.28
C ARG A 191 -16.20 5.55 -11.88
N ALA A 192 -16.44 5.30 -13.15
CA ALA A 192 -15.96 4.11 -13.84
C ALA A 192 -14.42 4.04 -13.85
N ILE A 193 -13.74 5.16 -14.16
CA ILE A 193 -12.28 5.26 -14.11
C ILE A 193 -11.75 5.00 -12.69
N LEU A 194 -12.37 5.62 -11.68
CA LEU A 194 -11.96 5.37 -10.28
C LEU A 194 -12.17 3.90 -9.89
N ALA A 195 -13.27 3.28 -10.29
CA ALA A 195 -13.58 1.89 -9.98
C ALA A 195 -12.58 0.88 -10.60
N GLU A 196 -12.00 1.19 -11.77
CA GLU A 196 -10.93 0.38 -12.37
C GLU A 196 -9.68 0.36 -11.47
N MET A 197 -9.41 1.46 -10.78
CA MET A 197 -8.35 1.57 -9.77
C MET A 197 -8.77 1.09 -8.37
N GLN A 198 -10.00 0.58 -8.22
CA GLN A 198 -10.62 0.20 -6.95
C GLN A 198 -10.80 1.38 -5.97
N LEU A 199 -11.08 2.55 -6.51
CA LEU A 199 -11.27 3.79 -5.75
C LEU A 199 -12.70 4.30 -5.85
N ALA A 200 -13.12 5.00 -4.81
CA ALA A 200 -14.22 5.94 -4.76
C ALA A 200 -13.68 7.38 -4.90
N PRO A 201 -14.54 8.41 -5.04
CA PRO A 201 -14.11 9.81 -5.07
C PRO A 201 -13.32 10.20 -3.83
N PHE A 202 -12.23 10.95 -4.05
CA PHE A 202 -11.32 11.39 -3.00
C PHE A 202 -12.01 12.23 -1.93
N VAL A 203 -11.41 12.27 -0.74
CA VAL A 203 -11.86 13.11 0.38
C VAL A 203 -10.79 14.13 0.76
N ASP A 204 -11.22 15.19 1.45
CA ASP A 204 -10.31 16.19 2.00
C ASP A 204 -9.38 15.56 3.04
N SER A 205 -8.14 16.04 3.08
CA SER A 205 -7.16 15.58 4.05
C SER A 205 -6.08 16.64 4.28
N ASN A 206 -5.18 16.39 5.21
CA ASN A 206 -4.07 17.25 5.56
C ASN A 206 -2.90 16.43 6.14
N ASN A 207 -1.80 17.09 6.52
CA ASN A 207 -0.60 16.41 7.02
C ASN A 207 -0.81 15.58 8.29
N THR A 208 -1.88 15.81 9.08
CA THR A 208 -2.14 15.03 10.32
C THR A 208 -2.59 13.61 10.04
N GLN A 209 -2.93 13.28 8.78
CA GLN A 209 -3.19 11.91 8.35
C GLN A 209 -1.94 11.01 8.48
N LEU A 210 -0.78 11.57 8.29
CA LEU A 210 0.51 10.87 8.29
C LEU A 210 1.06 10.71 9.71
#